data_1782eb4286cad776c7d53aeeb7ba4059
#
_entry.id   1782eb4286cad776c7d53aeeb7ba4059
#
_cell.length_a   1.000
_cell.length_b   1.000
_cell.length_c   1.000
_cell.angle_alpha   90.00
_cell.angle_beta   90.00
_cell.angle_gamma   90.00
#
_symmetry.space_group_name_H-M   'P 1'
#
loop_
_entity.id
_entity.type
_entity.pdbx_description
1 polymer ?
#
loop_
_entity_poly.entity_id
_entity_poly.type
_entity_poly.pdbx_seq_one_letter_code
_entity_poly.pdbx_strand_id
1 'polypeptide(L)'
;MVDANWNIGRFNRESTQKIDYFNDAFDTDYAFDKKDVTKANDDRAVVKINYTHPFSKELRLETGYNLNYSNQHSDYDYYFNGLSERDTATSYVFHSTEYIHALYATVGYTYGNWSGQLGLREEIVRSTATKTMENKANTSFDKNYNPLFPTLHLSYQISPMQSAQFSYSRRINRPDMRSMMPNVDLSNPEQIRFGNPDIDPEYTNSLEIGYSHIFSKTTIFASAYYRQTNNRISWFNFLWTEENARRYGFDWVLDIAGDEVDKGKLAMTSLNIDKSSNYGIELIIDQEITKWWKVNLNMNFFGSYTDATLVNETEINSFNWDAKLNSTMNLPQSWTIQLSAQYSAPRRTIQGEQDYFFFTDLAIKKALNKKASLSLRYSDMFRTMKRKSTTITDDYISFQTGRPYRRAITLNFSYRFGNNDVNKRAVKSTKRLDDGSGSNNAGAESED
;
A
#
# COMPACT_ATOMS: atom_id res chain seq x y z
N MET A 1 9.13 -0.44 -29.29
CA MET A 1 10.15 -0.75 -28.26
C MET A 1 9.75 -2.06 -27.64
N VAL A 2 10.68 -2.98 -27.41
CA VAL A 2 10.44 -4.24 -26.70
C VAL A 2 11.35 -4.25 -25.48
N ASP A 3 10.76 -4.45 -24.32
CA ASP A 3 11.48 -4.60 -23.04
C ASP A 3 11.11 -5.95 -22.43
N ALA A 4 12.10 -6.70 -22.03
CA ALA A 4 11.91 -7.94 -21.28
C ALA A 4 12.78 -7.91 -20.04
N ASN A 5 12.19 -8.26 -18.91
CA ASN A 5 12.87 -8.35 -17.63
C ASN A 5 12.48 -9.65 -16.94
N TRP A 6 13.49 -10.33 -16.40
CA TRP A 6 13.28 -11.51 -15.57
C TRP A 6 14.02 -11.32 -14.26
N ASN A 7 13.31 -11.47 -13.15
CA ASN A 7 13.85 -11.40 -11.80
C ASN A 7 13.62 -12.73 -11.08
N ILE A 8 14.67 -13.21 -10.42
CA ILE A 8 14.61 -14.37 -9.53
C ILE A 8 14.89 -13.85 -8.13
N GLY A 9 13.92 -13.95 -7.25
CA GLY A 9 14.03 -13.64 -5.84
C GLY A 9 14.20 -14.92 -5.03
N ARG A 10 15.12 -14.91 -4.08
CA ARG A 10 15.23 -15.96 -3.05
C ARG A 10 15.21 -15.27 -1.71
N PHE A 11 14.38 -15.77 -0.83
CA PHE A 11 14.20 -15.21 0.49
C PHE A 11 14.24 -16.31 1.53
N ASN A 12 15.01 -16.09 2.59
CA ASN A 12 15.04 -16.96 3.76
C ASN A 12 14.90 -16.09 4.99
N ARG A 13 13.87 -16.35 5.78
CA ARG A 13 13.60 -15.64 7.04
C ARG A 13 13.43 -16.63 8.16
N GLU A 14 14.07 -16.34 9.28
CA GLU A 14 13.87 -17.03 10.54
C GLU A 14 13.44 -15.99 11.59
N SER A 15 12.39 -16.29 12.33
CA SER A 15 11.89 -15.45 13.41
C SER A 15 11.61 -16.33 14.62
N THR A 16 12.11 -15.92 15.79
CA THR A 16 11.83 -16.59 17.05
C THR A 16 11.08 -15.61 17.95
N GLN A 17 9.96 -16.06 18.51
CA GLN A 17 9.13 -15.30 19.43
C GLN A 17 9.00 -16.09 20.72
N LYS A 18 9.21 -15.40 21.85
CA LYS A 18 8.84 -15.88 23.17
C LYS A 18 7.60 -15.14 23.60
N ILE A 19 6.58 -15.87 23.93
CA ILE A 19 5.28 -15.31 24.28
C ILE A 19 4.96 -15.79 25.70
N ASP A 20 4.96 -14.83 26.64
CA ASP A 20 4.56 -15.04 28.01
C ASP A 20 3.16 -14.46 28.19
N TYR A 21 2.19 -15.30 28.53
CA TYR A 21 0.83 -14.89 28.86
C TYR A 21 0.65 -14.82 30.35
N PHE A 22 0.19 -13.66 30.81
CA PHE A 22 -0.20 -13.42 32.19
C PHE A 22 -1.71 -13.17 32.22
N ASN A 23 -2.46 -14.06 32.78
CA ASN A 23 -3.90 -13.89 32.89
C ASN A 23 -4.33 -13.93 34.34
N ASP A 24 -4.40 -12.76 34.99
CA ASP A 24 -4.80 -12.59 36.38
C ASP A 24 -6.23 -13.09 36.67
N ALA A 25 -7.10 -13.19 35.64
CA ALA A 25 -8.49 -13.61 35.80
C ALA A 25 -8.65 -15.13 35.87
N PHE A 26 -7.71 -15.92 35.35
CA PHE A 26 -7.81 -17.39 35.26
C PHE A 26 -6.67 -18.14 35.93
N ASP A 27 -5.77 -17.43 36.62
CA ASP A 27 -4.58 -17.99 37.30
C ASP A 27 -3.78 -18.96 36.41
N THR A 28 -3.69 -18.63 35.12
CA THR A 28 -2.99 -19.42 34.10
C THR A 28 -1.93 -18.59 33.41
N ASP A 29 -0.72 -18.65 33.98
CA ASP A 29 0.46 -18.17 33.28
C ASP A 29 0.96 -19.29 32.37
N TYR A 30 1.08 -19.04 31.09
CA TYR A 30 1.79 -19.97 30.22
C TYR A 30 2.72 -19.22 29.27
N ALA A 31 3.86 -19.81 29.04
CA ALA A 31 4.83 -19.33 28.09
C ALA A 31 4.99 -20.37 26.98
N PHE A 32 5.09 -19.91 25.75
CA PHE A 32 5.50 -20.79 24.68
C PHE A 32 6.50 -20.10 23.75
N ASP A 33 7.43 -20.87 23.25
CA ASP A 33 8.39 -20.43 22.25
C ASP A 33 7.87 -20.84 20.88
N LYS A 34 7.82 -19.86 19.96
CA LYS A 34 7.48 -20.08 18.55
C LYS A 34 8.67 -19.69 17.68
N LYS A 35 9.05 -20.58 16.77
CA LYS A 35 10.02 -20.28 15.71
C LYS A 35 9.39 -20.51 14.36
N ASP A 36 9.45 -19.47 13.51
CA ASP A 36 8.98 -19.48 12.13
C ASP A 36 10.17 -19.47 11.19
N VAL A 37 10.23 -20.42 10.26
CA VAL A 37 11.21 -20.45 9.19
C VAL A 37 10.47 -20.38 7.86
N THR A 38 10.75 -19.35 7.06
CA THR A 38 10.17 -19.19 5.73
C THR A 38 11.28 -19.23 4.68
N LYS A 39 11.15 -20.14 3.72
CA LYS A 39 11.99 -20.17 2.52
C LYS A 39 11.13 -19.90 1.31
N ALA A 40 11.43 -18.86 0.57
CA ALA A 40 10.64 -18.48 -0.59
C ALA A 40 11.51 -18.29 -1.84
N ASN A 41 11.01 -18.81 -2.95
CA ASN A 41 11.50 -18.54 -4.28
C ASN A 41 10.41 -17.80 -5.05
N ASP A 42 10.78 -16.71 -5.72
CA ASP A 42 9.86 -15.85 -6.47
C ASP A 42 10.48 -15.59 -7.85
N ASP A 43 9.86 -16.13 -8.88
CA ASP A 43 10.25 -15.93 -10.27
C ASP A 43 9.26 -14.99 -10.93
N ARG A 44 9.77 -13.85 -11.44
CA ARG A 44 8.93 -12.84 -12.11
C ARG A 44 9.48 -12.55 -13.49
N ALA A 45 8.61 -12.57 -14.48
CA ALA A 45 8.93 -12.13 -15.83
C ALA A 45 7.96 -11.03 -16.26
N VAL A 46 8.50 -9.98 -16.87
CA VAL A 46 7.72 -8.88 -17.46
C VAL A 46 8.17 -8.71 -18.90
N VAL A 47 7.23 -8.80 -19.83
CA VAL A 47 7.45 -8.51 -21.26
C VAL A 47 6.55 -7.37 -21.67
N LYS A 48 7.15 -6.29 -22.22
CA LYS A 48 6.42 -5.10 -22.69
C LYS A 48 6.76 -4.87 -24.15
N ILE A 49 5.73 -4.73 -24.97
CA ILE A 49 5.84 -4.37 -26.38
C ILE A 49 5.04 -3.08 -26.57
N ASN A 50 5.73 -2.00 -26.92
CA ASN A 50 5.11 -0.69 -27.08
C ASN A 50 5.32 -0.22 -28.52
N TYR A 51 4.27 0.28 -29.13
CA TYR A 51 4.27 0.91 -30.43
C TYR A 51 3.66 2.30 -30.35
N THR A 52 4.35 3.28 -30.88
CA THR A 52 3.87 4.67 -30.97
C THR A 52 3.83 5.07 -32.45
N HIS A 53 2.67 5.52 -32.90
CA HIS A 53 2.46 6.02 -34.25
C HIS A 53 2.04 7.49 -34.21
N PRO A 54 2.90 8.43 -34.66
CA PRO A 54 2.51 9.82 -34.85
C PRO A 54 1.78 9.95 -36.17
N PHE A 55 0.49 10.19 -36.18
CA PHE A 55 -0.28 10.50 -37.40
C PHE A 55 0.00 11.92 -37.89
N SER A 56 0.18 12.85 -36.95
CA SER A 56 0.60 14.22 -37.18
C SER A 56 1.44 14.73 -35.99
N LYS A 57 1.79 16.01 -35.97
CA LYS A 57 2.43 16.64 -34.81
C LYS A 57 1.51 16.72 -33.64
N GLU A 58 0.21 16.75 -33.89
CA GLU A 58 -0.85 16.93 -32.91
C GLU A 58 -1.46 15.59 -32.47
N LEU A 59 -1.53 14.59 -33.38
CA LEU A 59 -2.24 13.33 -33.13
C LEU A 59 -1.26 12.16 -33.08
N ARG A 60 -1.28 11.41 -31.98
CA ARG A 60 -0.49 10.20 -31.78
C ARG A 60 -1.33 9.06 -31.24
N LEU A 61 -1.01 7.85 -31.66
CA LEU A 61 -1.52 6.60 -31.10
C LEU A 61 -0.37 5.90 -30.37
N GLU A 62 -0.61 5.47 -29.17
CA GLU A 62 0.25 4.57 -28.43
C GLU A 62 -0.52 3.28 -28.16
N THR A 63 0.04 2.14 -28.51
CA THR A 63 -0.57 0.84 -28.25
C THR A 63 0.49 -0.15 -27.81
N GLY A 64 0.08 -1.18 -27.11
CA GLY A 64 1.04 -2.17 -26.66
C GLY A 64 0.42 -3.35 -25.97
N TYR A 65 1.31 -4.28 -25.64
CA TYR A 65 1.03 -5.48 -24.89
C TYR A 65 1.99 -5.58 -23.71
N ASN A 66 1.47 -5.99 -22.56
CA ASN A 66 2.26 -6.25 -21.38
C ASN A 66 1.88 -7.63 -20.79
N LEU A 67 2.87 -8.47 -20.60
CA LEU A 67 2.76 -9.72 -19.85
C LEU A 67 3.49 -9.56 -18.52
N ASN A 68 2.77 -9.78 -17.42
CA ASN A 68 3.36 -9.99 -16.12
C ASN A 68 3.14 -11.46 -15.73
N TYR A 69 4.22 -12.15 -15.42
CA TYR A 69 4.22 -13.51 -14.90
C TYR A 69 4.87 -13.50 -13.53
N SER A 70 4.25 -14.17 -12.58
CA SER A 70 4.79 -14.39 -11.24
C SER A 70 4.57 -15.84 -10.85
N ASN A 71 5.61 -16.48 -10.35
CA ASN A 71 5.57 -17.84 -9.81
C ASN A 71 6.26 -17.83 -8.45
N GLN A 72 5.51 -18.09 -7.41
CA GLN A 72 5.99 -18.09 -6.03
C GLN A 72 5.89 -19.50 -5.45
N HIS A 73 6.98 -19.96 -4.86
CA HIS A 73 7.01 -21.17 -4.06
C HIS A 73 7.59 -20.83 -2.69
N SER A 74 6.89 -21.20 -1.62
CA SER A 74 7.30 -20.84 -0.25
C SER A 74 7.05 -22.00 0.70
N ASP A 75 8.05 -22.35 1.47
CA ASP A 75 7.94 -23.30 2.58
C ASP A 75 7.79 -22.51 3.87
N TYR A 76 6.76 -22.83 4.65
CA TYR A 76 6.47 -22.24 5.96
C TYR A 76 6.60 -23.35 7.00
N ASP A 77 7.68 -23.32 7.76
CA ASP A 77 7.96 -24.29 8.81
C ASP A 77 7.79 -23.63 10.18
N TYR A 78 6.94 -24.22 11.00
CA TYR A 78 6.66 -23.76 12.36
C TYR A 78 7.19 -24.76 13.39
N TYR A 79 7.72 -24.23 14.50
CA TYR A 79 8.25 -25.00 15.61
C TYR A 79 7.74 -24.41 16.91
N PHE A 80 7.28 -25.26 17.82
CA PHE A 80 6.73 -24.85 19.11
C PHE A 80 7.40 -25.63 20.26
N ASN A 81 7.35 -25.10 21.48
CA ASN A 81 7.73 -25.78 22.72
C ASN A 81 9.10 -26.45 22.73
N GLY A 82 10.15 -25.69 22.49
CA GLY A 82 11.53 -26.18 22.52
C GLY A 82 12.22 -26.17 21.18
N LEU A 83 11.52 -25.79 20.10
CA LEU A 83 12.08 -25.47 18.79
C LEU A 83 12.83 -26.63 18.08
N SER A 84 12.70 -27.88 18.58
CA SER A 84 13.45 -29.04 18.07
C SER A 84 12.72 -29.81 16.98
N GLU A 85 11.39 -29.82 16.99
CA GLU A 85 10.58 -30.55 16.03
C GLU A 85 9.69 -29.61 15.21
N ARG A 86 9.63 -29.89 13.91
CA ARG A 86 8.74 -29.18 12.99
C ARG A 86 7.30 -29.57 13.25
N ASP A 87 6.44 -28.57 13.48
CA ASP A 87 5.02 -28.83 13.64
C ASP A 87 4.37 -29.07 12.27
N THR A 88 4.02 -30.32 11.98
CA THR A 88 3.39 -30.74 10.74
C THR A 88 1.93 -30.31 10.62
N ALA A 89 1.28 -30.01 11.75
CA ALA A 89 -0.12 -29.58 11.79
C ALA A 89 -0.32 -28.14 11.30
N THR A 90 0.70 -27.29 11.45
CA THR A 90 0.65 -25.87 11.04
C THR A 90 1.60 -25.53 9.90
N SER A 91 2.66 -26.33 9.68
CA SER A 91 3.60 -26.13 8.57
C SER A 91 2.98 -26.45 7.23
N TYR A 92 3.31 -25.66 6.19
CA TYR A 92 2.77 -25.89 4.85
C TYR A 92 3.68 -25.38 3.75
N VAL A 93 3.49 -25.89 2.54
CA VAL A 93 4.05 -25.39 1.30
C VAL A 93 2.99 -24.59 0.56
N PHE A 94 3.36 -23.40 0.12
CA PHE A 94 2.54 -22.54 -0.70
C PHE A 94 3.13 -22.40 -2.10
N HIS A 95 2.33 -22.67 -3.11
CA HIS A 95 2.68 -22.45 -4.50
C HIS A 95 1.62 -21.58 -5.18
N SER A 96 2.04 -20.51 -5.87
CA SER A 96 1.12 -19.68 -6.64
C SER A 96 1.72 -19.28 -7.98
N THR A 97 0.88 -19.23 -8.98
CA THR A 97 1.22 -18.79 -10.33
C THR A 97 0.19 -17.76 -10.79
N GLU A 98 0.67 -16.63 -11.28
CA GLU A 98 -0.17 -15.57 -11.83
C GLU A 98 0.32 -15.14 -13.21
N TYR A 99 -0.61 -15.01 -14.14
CA TYR A 99 -0.44 -14.42 -15.46
C TYR A 99 -1.37 -13.22 -15.61
N ILE A 100 -0.82 -12.08 -15.99
CA ILE A 100 -1.59 -10.89 -16.35
C ILE A 100 -1.20 -10.50 -17.77
N HIS A 101 -2.07 -10.76 -18.73
CA HIS A 101 -1.95 -10.28 -20.09
C HIS A 101 -2.72 -8.97 -20.22
N ALA A 102 -2.06 -7.91 -20.69
CA ALA A 102 -2.70 -6.63 -20.86
C ALA A 102 -2.49 -6.08 -22.26
N LEU A 103 -3.58 -5.69 -22.90
CA LEU A 103 -3.60 -4.94 -24.14
C LEU A 103 -4.06 -3.51 -23.84
N TYR A 104 -3.43 -2.53 -24.47
CA TYR A 104 -3.84 -1.15 -24.31
C TYR A 104 -3.69 -0.34 -25.59
N ALA A 105 -4.52 0.67 -25.70
CA ALA A 105 -4.45 1.70 -26.72
C ALA A 105 -4.73 3.07 -26.10
N THR A 106 -3.96 4.08 -26.51
CA THR A 106 -4.10 5.46 -26.03
C THR A 106 -3.96 6.40 -27.21
N VAL A 107 -4.93 7.28 -27.39
CA VAL A 107 -4.90 8.36 -28.38
C VAL A 107 -4.62 9.68 -27.68
N GLY A 108 -3.58 10.35 -28.10
CA GLY A 108 -3.22 11.69 -27.62
C GLY A 108 -3.41 12.72 -28.72
N TYR A 109 -4.06 13.84 -28.39
CA TYR A 109 -4.31 14.96 -29.31
C TYR A 109 -3.98 16.29 -28.64
N THR A 110 -3.24 17.14 -29.37
CA THR A 110 -2.89 18.50 -28.89
C THR A 110 -3.25 19.50 -29.95
N TYR A 111 -4.05 20.50 -29.63
CA TYR A 111 -4.47 21.55 -30.54
C TYR A 111 -4.53 22.91 -29.82
N GLY A 112 -3.71 23.85 -30.24
CA GLY A 112 -3.58 25.14 -29.58
C GLY A 112 -3.22 24.97 -28.10
N ASN A 113 -4.07 25.49 -27.22
CA ASN A 113 -3.89 25.39 -25.77
C ASN A 113 -4.50 24.12 -25.14
N TRP A 114 -5.13 23.26 -25.93
CA TRP A 114 -5.73 22.03 -25.47
C TRP A 114 -4.79 20.83 -25.66
N SER A 115 -4.74 19.96 -24.67
CA SER A 115 -4.11 18.65 -24.74
C SER A 115 -5.07 17.63 -24.18
N GLY A 116 -5.31 16.56 -24.90
CA GLY A 116 -6.20 15.47 -24.52
C GLY A 116 -5.56 14.11 -24.71
N GLN A 117 -5.91 13.16 -23.84
CA GLN A 117 -5.50 11.78 -23.94
C GLN A 117 -6.65 10.87 -23.52
N LEU A 118 -7.03 9.94 -24.40
CA LEU A 118 -8.03 8.91 -24.16
C LEU A 118 -7.36 7.54 -24.27
N GLY A 119 -7.46 6.74 -23.22
CA GLY A 119 -6.86 5.41 -23.17
C GLY A 119 -7.86 4.33 -22.73
N LEU A 120 -7.63 3.12 -23.23
CA LEU A 120 -8.31 1.92 -22.78
C LEU A 120 -7.27 0.81 -22.61
N ARG A 121 -7.34 0.12 -21.49
CA ARG A 121 -6.52 -1.05 -21.19
C ARG A 121 -7.45 -2.19 -20.77
N GLU A 122 -7.25 -3.37 -21.33
CA GLU A 122 -7.88 -4.62 -20.92
C GLU A 122 -6.83 -5.54 -20.31
N GLU A 123 -7.17 -6.19 -19.22
CA GLU A 123 -6.33 -7.19 -18.60
C GLU A 123 -7.05 -8.54 -18.52
N ILE A 124 -6.34 -9.58 -18.88
CA ILE A 124 -6.79 -10.97 -18.74
C ILE A 124 -5.93 -11.57 -17.63
N VAL A 125 -6.54 -11.85 -16.49
CA VAL A 125 -5.86 -12.35 -15.29
C VAL A 125 -6.21 -13.81 -15.09
N ARG A 126 -5.18 -14.61 -14.83
CA ARG A 126 -5.26 -16.02 -14.44
C ARG A 126 -4.33 -16.22 -13.26
N SER A 127 -4.89 -16.60 -12.12
CA SER A 127 -4.15 -16.83 -10.89
C SER A 127 -4.57 -18.14 -10.29
N THR A 128 -3.60 -18.98 -9.94
CA THR A 128 -3.82 -20.23 -9.22
C THR A 128 -2.95 -20.23 -7.97
N ALA A 129 -3.47 -20.78 -6.88
CA ALA A 129 -2.69 -20.98 -5.68
C ALA A 129 -3.06 -22.31 -5.02
N THR A 130 -2.05 -22.99 -4.47
CA THR A 130 -2.18 -24.29 -3.80
C THR A 130 -1.42 -24.23 -2.48
N LYS A 131 -2.08 -24.69 -1.44
CA LYS A 131 -1.48 -25.00 -0.14
C LYS A 131 -1.42 -26.51 0.04
N THR A 132 -0.23 -26.99 0.34
CA THR A 132 0.04 -28.40 0.66
C THR A 132 0.48 -28.53 2.09
N MET A 133 -0.17 -29.39 2.85
CA MET A 133 0.18 -29.74 4.23
C MET A 133 0.49 -31.24 4.30
N GLU A 134 1.35 -31.61 5.24
CA GLU A 134 1.61 -33.01 5.50
C GLU A 134 0.34 -33.68 6.08
N ASN A 135 -0.01 -34.84 5.53
CA ASN A 135 -1.16 -35.62 5.96
C ASN A 135 -2.56 -34.94 5.87
N LYS A 136 -2.67 -33.88 5.05
CA LYS A 136 -3.97 -33.21 4.74
C LYS A 136 -4.17 -33.07 3.24
N ALA A 137 -5.42 -32.96 2.82
CA ALA A 137 -5.76 -32.67 1.43
C ALA A 137 -5.19 -31.29 1.01
N ASN A 138 -4.72 -31.19 -0.22
CA ASN A 138 -4.31 -29.91 -0.78
C ASN A 138 -5.52 -28.98 -0.90
N THR A 139 -5.32 -27.73 -0.52
CA THR A 139 -6.32 -26.67 -0.74
C THR A 139 -5.85 -25.79 -1.88
N SER A 140 -6.69 -25.59 -2.88
CA SER A 140 -6.39 -24.71 -4.02
C SER A 140 -7.55 -23.78 -4.31
N PHE A 141 -7.22 -22.64 -4.88
CA PHE A 141 -8.21 -21.71 -5.42
C PHE A 141 -7.69 -21.05 -6.70
N ASP A 142 -8.64 -20.66 -7.56
CA ASP A 142 -8.36 -20.00 -8.83
C ASP A 142 -9.12 -18.68 -8.90
N LYS A 143 -8.47 -17.64 -9.42
CA LYS A 143 -9.11 -16.35 -9.72
C LYS A 143 -8.91 -16.01 -11.20
N ASN A 144 -10.00 -15.79 -11.90
CA ASN A 144 -10.01 -15.48 -13.32
C ASN A 144 -10.94 -14.29 -13.58
N TYR A 145 -10.41 -13.19 -14.14
CA TYR A 145 -11.21 -12.00 -14.44
C TYR A 145 -10.60 -11.17 -15.56
N ASN A 146 -11.43 -10.37 -16.25
CA ASN A 146 -11.03 -9.57 -17.41
C ASN A 146 -11.53 -8.12 -17.28
N PRO A 147 -10.91 -7.28 -16.43
CA PRO A 147 -11.33 -5.90 -16.22
C PRO A 147 -10.88 -4.97 -17.35
N LEU A 148 -11.68 -3.91 -17.57
CA LEU A 148 -11.36 -2.78 -18.44
C LEU A 148 -10.99 -1.55 -17.61
N PHE A 149 -9.97 -0.83 -18.06
CA PHE A 149 -9.43 0.37 -17.45
C PHE A 149 -9.44 1.56 -18.41
N PRO A 150 -10.57 2.26 -18.53
CA PRO A 150 -10.63 3.51 -19.29
C PRO A 150 -9.90 4.63 -18.53
N THR A 151 -9.25 5.51 -19.31
CA THR A 151 -8.59 6.73 -18.82
C THR A 151 -8.90 7.90 -19.73
N LEU A 152 -9.11 9.07 -19.16
CA LEU A 152 -9.28 10.32 -19.87
C LEU A 152 -8.49 11.41 -19.14
N HIS A 153 -7.65 12.13 -19.87
CA HIS A 153 -6.97 13.33 -19.39
C HIS A 153 -7.21 14.46 -20.37
N LEU A 154 -7.67 15.58 -19.87
CA LEU A 154 -7.83 16.83 -20.61
C LEU A 154 -7.07 17.92 -19.88
N SER A 155 -6.32 18.74 -20.61
CA SER A 155 -5.60 19.87 -20.06
C SER A 155 -5.80 21.08 -20.97
N TYR A 156 -6.00 22.22 -20.37
CA TYR A 156 -6.12 23.51 -21.03
C TYR A 156 -5.12 24.50 -20.45
N GLN A 157 -4.21 24.99 -21.30
CA GLN A 157 -3.24 26.02 -20.95
C GLN A 157 -3.90 27.39 -21.08
N ILE A 158 -4.34 27.97 -19.95
CA ILE A 158 -5.03 29.28 -19.93
C ILE A 158 -4.05 30.41 -20.27
N SER A 159 -2.85 30.31 -19.68
CA SER A 159 -1.73 31.21 -19.95
C SER A 159 -0.41 30.45 -19.71
N PRO A 160 0.77 30.98 -20.03
CA PRO A 160 2.05 30.30 -19.73
C PRO A 160 2.22 29.92 -18.25
N MET A 161 1.48 30.57 -17.35
CA MET A 161 1.57 30.36 -15.89
C MET A 161 0.31 29.74 -15.28
N GLN A 162 -0.70 29.41 -16.09
CA GLN A 162 -2.00 28.92 -15.60
C GLN A 162 -2.47 27.75 -16.45
N SER A 163 -2.87 26.66 -15.81
CA SER A 163 -3.48 25.54 -16.49
C SER A 163 -4.63 24.95 -15.67
N ALA A 164 -5.63 24.45 -16.38
CA ALA A 164 -6.71 23.64 -15.82
C ALA A 164 -6.61 22.22 -16.38
N GLN A 165 -6.97 21.23 -15.58
CA GLN A 165 -6.97 19.84 -15.98
C GLN A 165 -8.20 19.10 -15.48
N PHE A 166 -8.61 18.10 -16.24
CA PHE A 166 -9.63 17.14 -15.87
C PHE A 166 -9.09 15.74 -16.10
N SER A 167 -9.30 14.84 -15.18
CA SER A 167 -8.93 13.44 -15.35
C SER A 167 -10.01 12.49 -14.87
N TYR A 168 -10.12 11.37 -15.55
CA TYR A 168 -10.85 10.19 -15.14
C TYR A 168 -9.97 8.96 -15.29
N SER A 169 -9.98 8.09 -14.29
CA SER A 169 -9.32 6.80 -14.39
C SER A 169 -10.06 5.74 -13.58
N ARG A 170 -10.07 4.51 -14.11
CA ARG A 170 -10.43 3.32 -13.34
C ARG A 170 -9.18 2.51 -13.03
N ARG A 171 -9.06 2.06 -11.77
CA ARG A 171 -7.91 1.29 -11.28
C ARG A 171 -8.38 0.04 -10.55
N ILE A 172 -7.49 -0.94 -10.44
CA ILE A 172 -7.70 -2.16 -9.67
C ILE A 172 -6.68 -2.23 -8.52
N ASN A 173 -7.12 -2.68 -7.36
CA ASN A 173 -6.27 -3.16 -6.29
C ASN A 173 -6.57 -4.64 -6.08
N ARG A 174 -5.58 -5.50 -6.28
CA ARG A 174 -5.71 -6.95 -6.14
C ARG A 174 -5.44 -7.36 -4.71
N PRO A 175 -6.23 -8.30 -4.16
CA PRO A 175 -5.86 -8.89 -2.88
C PRO A 175 -4.53 -9.63 -3.01
N ASP A 176 -3.76 -9.62 -1.94
CA ASP A 176 -2.56 -10.46 -1.83
C ASP A 176 -2.96 -11.94 -1.83
N MET A 177 -2.26 -12.76 -2.62
CA MET A 177 -2.52 -14.20 -2.74
C MET A 177 -2.53 -14.91 -1.39
N ARG A 178 -1.69 -14.46 -0.44
CA ARG A 178 -1.66 -15.02 0.91
C ARG A 178 -2.92 -14.69 1.71
N SER A 179 -3.48 -13.49 1.52
CA SER A 179 -4.73 -13.10 2.19
C SER A 179 -5.96 -13.87 1.68
N MET A 180 -5.87 -14.42 0.47
CA MET A 180 -6.89 -15.29 -0.11
C MET A 180 -6.70 -16.77 0.26
N MET A 181 -5.51 -17.14 0.74
CA MET A 181 -5.22 -18.53 1.08
C MET A 181 -6.10 -18.98 2.26
N PRO A 182 -6.85 -20.09 2.12
CA PRO A 182 -7.63 -20.66 3.21
C PRO A 182 -6.70 -21.33 4.24
N ASN A 183 -5.89 -20.51 4.89
CA ASN A 183 -4.98 -20.92 5.96
C ASN A 183 -5.49 -20.39 7.28
N VAL A 184 -5.66 -21.26 8.26
CA VAL A 184 -6.04 -20.91 9.63
C VAL A 184 -4.79 -20.93 10.49
N ASP A 185 -4.45 -19.79 11.08
CA ASP A 185 -3.35 -19.63 12.03
C ASP A 185 -3.91 -19.57 13.44
N LEU A 186 -3.67 -20.63 14.20
CA LEU A 186 -4.05 -20.81 15.60
C LEU A 186 -2.89 -20.54 16.56
N SER A 187 -1.77 -20.05 16.06
CA SER A 187 -0.55 -19.88 16.85
C SER A 187 -0.64 -18.78 17.90
N ASN A 188 -1.63 -17.89 17.81
CA ASN A 188 -1.95 -16.93 18.86
C ASN A 188 -3.10 -17.45 19.71
N PRO A 189 -2.90 -17.66 21.03
CA PRO A 189 -3.97 -18.19 21.91
C PRO A 189 -5.22 -17.31 21.98
N GLU A 190 -5.09 -16.01 21.73
CA GLU A 190 -6.18 -15.05 21.82
C GLU A 190 -6.80 -14.68 20.47
N GLN A 191 -6.18 -15.10 19.37
CA GLN A 191 -6.60 -14.70 18.05
C GLN A 191 -6.46 -15.81 17.01
N ILE A 192 -7.49 -15.99 16.22
CA ILE A 192 -7.51 -16.86 15.05
C ILE A 192 -7.37 -15.96 13.82
N ARG A 193 -6.35 -16.20 13.00
CA ARG A 193 -6.19 -15.51 11.72
C ARG A 193 -6.38 -16.48 10.58
N PHE A 194 -7.13 -16.05 9.57
CA PHE A 194 -7.30 -16.86 8.39
C PHE A 194 -7.46 -15.98 7.15
N GLY A 195 -7.03 -16.54 5.99
CA GLY A 195 -7.27 -15.93 4.71
C GLY A 195 -8.67 -16.23 4.21
N ASN A 196 -9.17 -15.39 3.31
CA ASN A 196 -10.49 -15.53 2.73
C ASN A 196 -10.37 -15.73 1.20
N PRO A 197 -10.65 -16.94 0.67
CA PRO A 197 -10.53 -17.20 -0.78
C PRO A 197 -11.58 -16.44 -1.62
N ASP A 198 -12.66 -15.96 -0.98
CA ASP A 198 -13.75 -15.28 -1.68
C ASP A 198 -13.49 -13.79 -1.92
N ILE A 199 -12.34 -13.26 -1.43
CA ILE A 199 -12.00 -11.85 -1.67
C ILE A 199 -11.84 -11.58 -3.16
N ASP A 200 -12.57 -10.59 -3.64
CA ASP A 200 -12.48 -10.05 -4.99
C ASP A 200 -11.62 -8.78 -5.05
N PRO A 201 -11.08 -8.45 -6.23
CA PRO A 201 -10.35 -7.20 -6.42
C PRO A 201 -11.23 -5.96 -6.20
N GLU A 202 -10.62 -4.92 -5.63
CA GLU A 202 -11.21 -3.58 -5.55
C GLU A 202 -11.11 -2.86 -6.89
N TYR A 203 -12.15 -2.13 -7.26
CA TYR A 203 -12.16 -1.24 -8.43
C TYR A 203 -12.45 0.19 -8.01
N THR A 204 -11.49 1.08 -8.28
CA THR A 204 -11.63 2.51 -7.96
C THR A 204 -11.80 3.33 -9.23
N ASN A 205 -12.94 4.04 -9.32
CA ASN A 205 -13.16 5.09 -10.30
C ASN A 205 -12.78 6.43 -9.67
N SER A 206 -11.95 7.22 -10.34
CA SER A 206 -11.48 8.53 -9.87
C SER A 206 -11.76 9.60 -10.90
N LEU A 207 -12.43 10.67 -10.46
CA LEU A 207 -12.65 11.90 -11.19
C LEU A 207 -11.88 13.02 -10.48
N GLU A 208 -11.17 13.87 -11.23
CA GLU A 208 -10.42 14.98 -10.67
C GLU A 208 -10.45 16.18 -11.60
N ILE A 209 -10.66 17.37 -11.03
CA ILE A 209 -10.52 18.66 -11.70
C ILE A 209 -9.45 19.43 -10.95
N GLY A 210 -8.39 19.84 -11.65
CA GLY A 210 -7.26 20.55 -11.08
C GLY A 210 -7.03 21.90 -11.75
N TYR A 211 -6.50 22.82 -10.98
CA TYR A 211 -6.03 24.13 -11.45
C TYR A 211 -4.66 24.44 -10.88
N SER A 212 -3.75 24.87 -11.74
CA SER A 212 -2.40 25.26 -11.38
C SER A 212 -2.14 26.72 -11.75
N HIS A 213 -1.50 27.45 -10.84
CA HIS A 213 -1.06 28.82 -11.09
C HIS A 213 0.35 29.03 -10.54
N ILE A 214 1.22 29.53 -11.43
CA ILE A 214 2.60 29.86 -11.09
C ILE A 214 2.70 31.39 -10.99
N PHE A 215 2.90 31.91 -9.80
CA PHE A 215 3.27 33.29 -9.53
C PHE A 215 4.81 33.43 -9.52
N SER A 216 5.32 34.61 -9.33
CA SER A 216 6.78 34.84 -9.32
C SER A 216 7.54 34.03 -8.27
N LYS A 217 6.93 33.79 -7.10
CA LYS A 217 7.54 33.09 -5.94
C LYS A 217 6.65 32.01 -5.34
N THR A 218 5.47 31.80 -5.90
CA THR A 218 4.47 30.91 -5.38
C THR A 218 3.93 30.04 -6.50
N THR A 219 3.89 28.74 -6.33
CA THR A 219 3.09 27.84 -7.17
C THR A 219 1.96 27.28 -6.34
N ILE A 220 0.74 27.41 -6.85
CA ILE A 220 -0.46 26.84 -6.22
C ILE A 220 -1.03 25.81 -7.17
N PHE A 221 -1.29 24.63 -6.66
CA PHE A 221 -2.12 23.63 -7.30
C PHE A 221 -3.31 23.32 -6.37
N ALA A 222 -4.51 23.42 -6.92
CA ALA A 222 -5.73 23.05 -6.23
C ALA A 222 -6.49 22.03 -7.08
N SER A 223 -6.95 20.93 -6.47
CA SER A 223 -7.82 19.98 -7.15
C SER A 223 -9.02 19.60 -6.30
N ALA A 224 -10.16 19.37 -6.97
CA ALA A 224 -11.33 18.74 -6.39
C ALA A 224 -11.45 17.32 -6.98
N TYR A 225 -11.74 16.33 -6.14
CA TYR A 225 -11.82 14.96 -6.58
C TYR A 225 -13.01 14.21 -6.00
N TYR A 226 -13.41 13.17 -6.74
CA TYR A 226 -14.35 12.15 -6.30
C TYR A 226 -13.77 10.78 -6.65
N ARG A 227 -13.65 9.90 -5.65
CA ARG A 227 -13.15 8.53 -5.80
C ARG A 227 -14.17 7.57 -5.22
N GLN A 228 -14.60 6.60 -6.03
CA GLN A 228 -15.49 5.54 -5.61
C GLN A 228 -14.79 4.20 -5.77
N THR A 229 -14.68 3.46 -4.69
CA THR A 229 -14.13 2.11 -4.64
C THR A 229 -15.25 1.12 -4.42
N ASN A 230 -15.41 0.16 -5.32
CA ASN A 230 -16.31 -0.98 -5.18
C ASN A 230 -15.52 -2.20 -4.71
N ASN A 231 -16.15 -3.09 -3.97
CA ASN A 231 -15.55 -4.28 -3.37
C ASN A 231 -14.33 -3.93 -2.51
N ARG A 232 -14.41 -2.87 -1.71
CA ARG A 232 -13.28 -2.43 -0.89
C ARG A 232 -12.83 -3.54 0.06
N ILE A 233 -11.56 -3.92 0.00
CA ILE A 233 -10.96 -4.89 0.90
C ILE A 233 -10.66 -4.22 2.24
N SER A 234 -11.14 -4.82 3.31
CA SER A 234 -10.93 -4.32 4.68
C SER A 234 -10.66 -5.45 5.64
N TRP A 235 -9.77 -5.19 6.59
CA TRP A 235 -9.59 -6.05 7.74
C TRP A 235 -10.87 -6.04 8.58
N PHE A 236 -11.26 -7.24 9.02
CA PHE A 236 -12.45 -7.47 9.80
C PHE A 236 -12.13 -8.36 11.00
N ASN A 237 -12.58 -7.93 12.17
CA ASN A 237 -12.39 -8.65 13.42
C ASN A 237 -13.77 -8.95 14.04
N PHE A 238 -13.94 -10.14 14.56
CA PHE A 238 -15.16 -10.54 15.24
C PHE A 238 -14.84 -11.57 16.33
N LEU A 239 -15.75 -11.74 17.29
CA LEU A 239 -15.61 -12.78 18.29
C LEU A 239 -15.82 -14.16 17.64
N TRP A 240 -14.89 -15.09 17.84
CA TRP A 240 -14.94 -16.41 17.25
C TRP A 240 -15.99 -17.27 17.95
N THR A 241 -17.17 -17.32 17.39
CA THR A 241 -18.31 -18.15 17.80
C THR A 241 -18.83 -18.89 16.57
N GLU A 242 -19.55 -20.01 16.79
CA GLU A 242 -20.19 -20.74 15.69
C GLU A 242 -21.20 -19.86 14.94
N GLU A 243 -21.97 -19.04 15.66
CA GLU A 243 -22.92 -18.11 15.10
C GLU A 243 -22.24 -17.08 14.18
N ASN A 244 -21.20 -16.43 14.67
CA ASN A 244 -20.47 -15.42 13.90
C ASN A 244 -19.73 -16.02 12.70
N ALA A 245 -19.13 -17.22 12.86
CA ALA A 245 -18.49 -17.90 11.75
C ALA A 245 -19.47 -18.17 10.61
N ARG A 246 -20.66 -18.67 10.93
CA ARG A 246 -21.73 -18.91 9.93
C ARG A 246 -22.30 -17.62 9.34
N ARG A 247 -22.51 -16.61 10.18
CA ARG A 247 -23.03 -15.30 9.76
C ARG A 247 -22.16 -14.64 8.70
N TYR A 248 -20.84 -14.75 8.82
CA TYR A 248 -19.88 -14.12 7.92
C TYR A 248 -19.37 -15.06 6.82
N GLY A 249 -19.93 -16.30 6.70
CA GLY A 249 -19.59 -17.25 5.65
C GLY A 249 -18.28 -18.01 5.86
N PHE A 250 -17.85 -18.18 7.12
CA PHE A 250 -16.60 -18.85 7.47
C PHE A 250 -16.83 -20.22 8.11
N ASP A 251 -17.91 -20.93 7.73
CA ASP A 251 -18.22 -22.29 8.21
C ASP A 251 -17.05 -23.25 8.02
N TRP A 252 -16.34 -23.15 6.90
CA TRP A 252 -15.19 -23.99 6.59
C TRP A 252 -14.04 -23.87 7.60
N VAL A 253 -13.94 -22.72 8.32
CA VAL A 253 -12.94 -22.53 9.37
C VAL A 253 -13.29 -23.32 10.61
N LEU A 254 -14.57 -23.59 10.88
CA LEU A 254 -15.04 -24.40 12.00
C LEU A 254 -14.49 -25.82 11.94
N ASP A 255 -14.36 -26.40 10.75
CA ASP A 255 -13.81 -27.75 10.57
C ASP A 255 -12.32 -27.82 10.95
N ILE A 256 -11.62 -26.73 10.93
CA ILE A 256 -10.17 -26.63 11.24
C ILE A 256 -9.95 -26.17 12.68
N ALA A 257 -10.75 -25.22 13.16
CA ALA A 257 -10.58 -24.53 14.43
C ALA A 257 -11.71 -24.86 15.43
N GLY A 258 -12.42 -25.97 15.24
CA GLY A 258 -13.60 -26.34 16.03
C GLY A 258 -13.37 -26.36 17.54
N ASP A 259 -12.25 -26.89 18.00
CA ASP A 259 -11.90 -26.93 19.42
C ASP A 259 -11.63 -25.54 20.03
N GLU A 260 -11.50 -24.51 19.20
CA GLU A 260 -11.26 -23.12 19.59
C GLU A 260 -12.54 -22.26 19.55
N VAL A 261 -13.67 -22.84 19.18
CA VAL A 261 -14.98 -22.17 19.17
C VAL A 261 -15.38 -21.80 20.60
N ASP A 262 -15.96 -20.62 20.75
CA ASP A 262 -16.51 -20.10 22.02
C ASP A 262 -15.49 -19.97 23.17
N LYS A 263 -14.19 -20.04 22.89
CA LYS A 263 -13.12 -19.81 23.86
C LYS A 263 -12.78 -18.33 24.08
N GLY A 264 -13.60 -17.40 23.58
CA GLY A 264 -13.39 -15.96 23.71
C GLY A 264 -12.29 -15.42 22.82
N LYS A 265 -11.86 -16.17 21.80
CA LYS A 265 -10.85 -15.72 20.82
C LYS A 265 -11.42 -14.74 19.83
N LEU A 266 -10.56 -13.84 19.35
CA LEU A 266 -10.90 -12.96 18.24
C LEU A 266 -10.51 -13.60 16.91
N ALA A 267 -11.43 -13.62 15.96
CA ALA A 267 -11.13 -13.94 14.56
C ALA A 267 -10.70 -12.69 13.81
N MET A 268 -9.72 -12.83 12.93
CA MET A 268 -9.22 -11.76 12.07
C MET A 268 -9.06 -12.26 10.64
N THR A 269 -9.74 -11.61 9.72
CA THR A 269 -9.67 -11.91 8.28
C THR A 269 -9.86 -10.66 7.44
N SER A 270 -9.94 -10.80 6.14
CA SER A 270 -10.29 -9.70 5.21
C SER A 270 -11.61 -9.99 4.52
N LEU A 271 -12.42 -8.96 4.35
CA LEU A 271 -13.69 -9.00 3.62
C LEU A 271 -13.73 -7.91 2.55
N ASN A 272 -14.51 -8.16 1.49
CA ASN A 272 -14.94 -7.07 0.62
C ASN A 272 -16.12 -6.34 1.25
N ILE A 273 -15.99 -5.03 1.33
CA ILE A 273 -17.08 -4.11 1.69
C ILE A 273 -17.60 -3.53 0.40
N ASP A 274 -18.91 -3.42 0.29
CA ASP A 274 -19.57 -3.10 -0.96
C ASP A 274 -19.04 -1.82 -1.61
N LYS A 275 -19.11 -0.71 -0.95
CA LYS A 275 -18.80 0.59 -1.56
C LYS A 275 -18.17 1.57 -0.57
N SER A 276 -17.14 2.25 -1.03
CA SER A 276 -16.57 3.39 -0.32
C SER A 276 -16.38 4.55 -1.29
N SER A 277 -16.75 5.76 -0.87
CA SER A 277 -16.57 6.97 -1.65
C SER A 277 -15.79 8.01 -0.85
N ASN A 278 -14.83 8.67 -1.50
CA ASN A 278 -14.11 9.80 -0.95
C ASN A 278 -14.23 10.97 -1.91
N TYR A 279 -14.59 12.15 -1.38
CA TYR A 279 -14.67 13.39 -2.14
C TYR A 279 -13.99 14.50 -1.37
N GLY A 280 -13.21 15.30 -2.05
CA GLY A 280 -12.39 16.27 -1.32
C GLY A 280 -11.71 17.30 -2.20
N ILE A 281 -10.93 18.13 -1.52
CA ILE A 281 -10.11 19.18 -2.11
C ILE A 281 -8.68 18.98 -1.62
N GLU A 282 -7.74 18.92 -2.57
CA GLU A 282 -6.32 18.94 -2.30
C GLU A 282 -5.73 20.30 -2.68
N LEU A 283 -4.88 20.85 -1.81
CA LEU A 283 -4.19 22.11 -2.01
C LEU A 283 -2.70 21.92 -1.79
N ILE A 284 -1.90 22.18 -2.83
CA ILE A 284 -0.44 22.17 -2.77
C ILE A 284 0.07 23.58 -3.02
N ILE A 285 0.89 24.08 -2.10
CA ILE A 285 1.50 25.40 -2.17
C ILE A 285 3.00 25.25 -2.07
N ASP A 286 3.72 25.67 -3.10
CA ASP A 286 5.17 25.85 -3.08
C ASP A 286 5.47 27.32 -3.01
N GLN A 287 6.07 27.75 -1.88
CA GLN A 287 6.38 29.13 -1.61
C GLN A 287 7.88 29.35 -1.46
N GLU A 288 8.44 30.23 -2.27
CA GLU A 288 9.77 30.79 -2.02
C GLU A 288 9.63 32.04 -1.13
N ILE A 289 9.84 31.85 0.19
CA ILE A 289 9.78 32.96 1.16
C ILE A 289 10.94 33.94 0.88
N THR A 290 12.14 33.35 0.72
CA THR A 290 13.35 34.05 0.29
C THR A 290 14.16 33.14 -0.64
N LYS A 291 15.21 33.65 -1.31
CA LYS A 291 16.09 32.83 -2.16
C LYS A 291 16.71 31.63 -1.44
N TRP A 292 16.83 31.68 -0.13
CA TRP A 292 17.42 30.62 0.68
C TRP A 292 16.40 29.83 1.50
N TRP A 293 15.12 30.26 1.56
CA TRP A 293 14.08 29.60 2.34
C TRP A 293 12.85 29.28 1.48
N LYS A 294 12.53 28.00 1.37
CA LYS A 294 11.37 27.47 0.63
C LYS A 294 10.49 26.66 1.56
N VAL A 295 9.19 26.78 1.35
CA VAL A 295 8.16 26.05 2.09
C VAL A 295 7.24 25.36 1.07
N ASN A 296 7.03 24.07 1.27
CA ASN A 296 6.01 23.29 0.57
C ASN A 296 4.95 22.87 1.58
N LEU A 297 3.69 23.18 1.30
CA LEU A 297 2.53 22.83 2.11
C LEU A 297 1.57 22.02 1.24
N ASN A 298 1.21 20.83 1.71
CA ASN A 298 0.19 19.98 1.11
C ASN A 298 -0.92 19.78 2.13
N MET A 299 -2.18 20.06 1.74
CA MET A 299 -3.37 19.88 2.56
C MET A 299 -4.40 19.11 1.76
N ASN A 300 -5.07 18.16 2.40
CA ASN A 300 -6.16 17.41 1.82
C ASN A 300 -7.35 17.42 2.79
N PHE A 301 -8.49 17.89 2.35
CA PHE A 301 -9.75 17.93 3.10
C PHE A 301 -10.75 17.05 2.37
N PHE A 302 -11.32 16.06 3.06
CA PHE A 302 -12.20 15.11 2.38
C PHE A 302 -13.28 14.54 3.28
N GLY A 303 -14.45 14.33 2.68
CA GLY A 303 -15.49 13.46 3.21
C GLY A 303 -15.25 12.02 2.77
N SER A 304 -15.47 11.06 3.64
CA SER A 304 -15.53 9.64 3.32
C SER A 304 -16.88 9.06 3.68
N TYR A 305 -17.42 8.27 2.78
CA TYR A 305 -18.62 7.47 2.95
C TYR A 305 -18.25 6.00 2.75
N THR A 306 -18.69 5.13 3.63
CA THR A 306 -18.48 3.68 3.49
C THR A 306 -19.78 2.97 3.83
N ASP A 307 -20.27 2.15 2.90
CA ASP A 307 -21.35 1.21 3.14
C ASP A 307 -20.79 0.01 3.95
N ALA A 308 -21.27 -0.15 5.15
CA ALA A 308 -20.80 -1.17 6.09
C ALA A 308 -21.90 -2.16 6.51
N THR A 309 -22.89 -2.35 5.65
CA THR A 309 -24.06 -3.23 5.92
C THR A 309 -23.67 -4.66 6.26
N LEU A 310 -22.54 -5.15 5.73
CA LEU A 310 -22.02 -6.49 6.03
C LEU A 310 -21.57 -6.66 7.50
N VAL A 311 -21.29 -5.57 8.20
CA VAL A 311 -20.77 -5.59 9.58
C VAL A 311 -21.71 -4.97 10.60
N ASN A 312 -23.00 -4.98 10.33
CA ASN A 312 -24.10 -4.41 11.14
C ASN A 312 -24.19 -2.87 11.17
N GLU A 313 -23.27 -2.16 10.59
CA GLU A 313 -23.37 -0.72 10.44
C GLU A 313 -23.96 -0.41 9.07
N THR A 314 -24.93 0.49 9.01
CA THR A 314 -25.57 0.83 7.73
C THR A 314 -24.70 1.75 6.89
N GLU A 315 -24.10 2.76 7.49
CA GLU A 315 -23.30 3.78 6.81
C GLU A 315 -22.32 4.45 7.75
N ILE A 316 -21.09 4.64 7.29
CA ILE A 316 -20.08 5.39 8.02
C ILE A 316 -19.72 6.65 7.25
N ASN A 317 -20.06 7.80 7.82
CA ASN A 317 -19.69 9.11 7.31
C ASN A 317 -18.61 9.72 8.19
N SER A 318 -17.57 10.28 7.57
CA SER A 318 -16.46 10.91 8.28
C SER A 318 -15.92 12.09 7.46
N PHE A 319 -15.66 13.22 8.14
CA PHE A 319 -14.86 14.30 7.57
C PHE A 319 -13.43 14.18 8.09
N ASN A 320 -12.47 14.25 7.19
CA ASN A 320 -11.07 14.02 7.48
C ASN A 320 -10.21 15.12 6.86
N TRP A 321 -9.03 15.35 7.41
CA TRP A 321 -8.05 16.19 6.77
C TRP A 321 -6.64 15.77 7.15
N ASP A 322 -5.73 15.95 6.20
CA ASP A 322 -4.30 15.69 6.34
C ASP A 322 -3.52 16.94 5.94
N ALA A 323 -2.42 17.21 6.61
CA ALA A 323 -1.51 18.28 6.25
C ALA A 323 -0.05 17.81 6.35
N LYS A 324 0.74 18.21 5.37
CA LYS A 324 2.20 17.99 5.36
C LYS A 324 2.91 19.29 5.03
N LEU A 325 3.83 19.68 5.90
CA LEU A 325 4.67 20.86 5.76
C LEU A 325 6.13 20.40 5.59
N ASN A 326 6.80 20.92 4.55
CA ASN A 326 8.26 20.80 4.39
C ASN A 326 8.83 22.21 4.29
N SER A 327 9.73 22.54 5.19
CA SER A 327 10.46 23.81 5.20
C SER A 327 11.94 23.54 4.95
N THR A 328 12.49 24.09 3.88
CA THR A 328 13.90 23.89 3.48
C THR A 328 14.63 25.22 3.44
N MET A 329 15.70 25.30 4.22
CA MET A 329 16.58 26.47 4.32
C MET A 329 17.96 26.13 3.77
N ASN A 330 18.37 26.79 2.69
CA ASN A 330 19.70 26.68 2.09
C ASN A 330 20.56 27.83 2.59
N LEU A 331 21.40 27.55 3.56
CA LEU A 331 22.22 28.55 4.24
C LEU A 331 23.61 28.69 3.59
N PRO A 332 24.34 29.78 3.87
CA PRO A 332 25.71 29.94 3.40
C PRO A 332 26.62 28.75 3.73
N GLN A 333 27.73 28.63 3.01
CA GLN A 333 28.70 27.53 3.16
C GLN A 333 28.09 26.12 2.91
N SER A 334 27.04 26.00 2.07
CA SER A 334 26.43 24.72 1.68
C SER A 334 25.79 23.93 2.82
N TRP A 335 25.22 24.61 3.79
CA TRP A 335 24.33 24.02 4.79
C TRP A 335 22.88 23.97 4.23
N THR A 336 22.21 22.89 4.49
CA THR A 336 20.76 22.78 4.26
C THR A 336 20.10 22.28 5.54
N ILE A 337 19.07 22.99 6.01
CA ILE A 337 18.21 22.56 7.12
C ILE A 337 16.84 22.28 6.56
N GLN A 338 16.29 21.14 6.87
CA GLN A 338 14.95 20.74 6.50
C GLN A 338 14.15 20.35 7.74
N LEU A 339 13.00 20.98 7.91
CA LEU A 339 11.99 20.62 8.88
C LEU A 339 10.79 20.06 8.12
N SER A 340 10.33 18.87 8.50
CA SER A 340 9.07 18.33 8.00
C SER A 340 8.11 18.02 9.15
N ALA A 341 6.83 18.35 8.96
CA ALA A 341 5.76 18.03 9.88
C ALA A 341 4.62 17.38 9.12
N GLN A 342 4.03 16.36 9.70
CA GLN A 342 2.86 15.69 9.16
C GLN A 342 1.79 15.56 10.24
N TYR A 343 0.55 15.88 9.86
CA TYR A 343 -0.63 15.73 10.69
C TYR A 343 -1.72 15.01 9.90
N SER A 344 -2.40 14.08 10.55
CA SER A 344 -3.62 13.45 10.06
C SER A 344 -4.67 13.53 11.16
N ALA A 345 -5.87 14.02 10.81
CA ALA A 345 -6.98 14.14 11.74
C ALA A 345 -7.53 12.77 12.16
N PRO A 346 -8.24 12.67 13.28
CA PRO A 346 -8.96 11.47 13.66
C PRO A 346 -9.94 11.06 12.55
N ARG A 347 -10.10 9.74 12.35
CA ARG A 347 -11.01 9.22 11.33
C ARG A 347 -11.80 8.02 11.83
N ARG A 348 -13.03 7.90 11.39
CA ARG A 348 -13.84 6.69 11.62
C ARG A 348 -13.39 5.58 10.67
N THR A 349 -13.38 4.36 11.19
CA THR A 349 -13.14 3.13 10.45
C THR A 349 -14.41 2.27 10.48
N ILE A 350 -14.40 1.14 9.82
CA ILE A 350 -15.56 0.23 9.74
C ILE A 350 -15.94 -0.30 11.13
N GLN A 351 -14.96 -0.51 11.98
CA GLN A 351 -15.13 -1.06 13.31
C GLN A 351 -14.51 -0.13 14.35
N GLY A 352 -14.87 1.17 14.35
CA GLY A 352 -14.41 2.12 15.36
C GLY A 352 -13.72 3.36 14.81
N GLU A 353 -12.61 3.75 15.41
CA GLU A 353 -11.94 5.01 15.08
C GLU A 353 -10.41 4.93 15.19
N GLN A 354 -9.74 5.73 14.43
CA GLN A 354 -8.31 5.99 14.51
C GLN A 354 -8.09 7.42 15.00
N ASP A 355 -7.32 7.58 16.08
CA ASP A 355 -6.95 8.88 16.64
C ASP A 355 -6.04 9.67 15.69
N TYR A 356 -5.84 10.95 15.98
CA TYR A 356 -4.92 11.79 15.20
C TYR A 356 -3.51 11.22 15.20
N PHE A 357 -2.77 11.54 14.14
CA PHE A 357 -1.39 11.18 13.97
C PHE A 357 -0.56 12.42 13.66
N PHE A 358 0.49 12.66 14.43
CA PHE A 358 1.36 13.82 14.25
C PHE A 358 2.81 13.47 14.53
N PHE A 359 3.70 13.92 13.68
CA PHE A 359 5.14 13.84 13.93
C PHE A 359 5.92 14.90 13.17
N THR A 360 7.16 15.13 13.61
CA THR A 360 8.09 16.10 13.03
C THR A 360 9.49 15.50 12.92
N ASP A 361 10.15 15.79 11.80
CA ASP A 361 11.51 15.40 11.51
C ASP A 361 12.37 16.65 11.23
N LEU A 362 13.59 16.66 11.75
CA LEU A 362 14.59 17.67 11.46
C LEU A 362 15.78 17.00 10.76
N ALA A 363 16.20 17.54 9.62
CA ALA A 363 17.41 17.11 8.94
C ALA A 363 18.35 18.29 8.72
N ILE A 364 19.63 18.08 8.97
CA ILE A 364 20.69 19.04 8.72
C ILE A 364 21.72 18.38 7.81
N LYS A 365 21.99 18.99 6.67
CA LYS A 365 22.95 18.50 5.68
C LYS A 365 24.05 19.53 5.46
N LYS A 366 25.28 19.05 5.40
CA LYS A 366 26.48 19.82 5.01
C LYS A 366 27.08 19.20 3.75
N ALA A 367 27.13 19.93 2.65
CA ALA A 367 27.97 19.55 1.54
C ALA A 367 29.41 19.96 1.86
N LEU A 368 30.28 18.95 2.02
CA LEU A 368 31.70 19.17 2.34
C LEU A 368 32.48 19.67 1.11
N ASN A 369 32.14 19.08 -0.04
CA ASN A 369 32.60 19.47 -1.37
C ASN A 369 31.63 18.94 -2.45
N LYS A 370 31.97 19.07 -3.76
CA LYS A 370 31.13 18.60 -4.86
C LYS A 370 30.86 17.10 -4.87
N LYS A 371 31.67 16.31 -4.14
CA LYS A 371 31.57 14.83 -4.11
C LYS A 371 31.13 14.26 -2.77
N ALA A 372 31.28 15.01 -1.67
CA ALA A 372 31.03 14.54 -0.32
C ALA A 372 29.97 15.36 0.40
N SER A 373 29.08 14.70 1.12
CA SER A 373 28.12 15.34 2.01
C SER A 373 27.91 14.52 3.29
N LEU A 374 27.64 15.22 4.38
CA LEU A 374 27.27 14.67 5.67
C LEU A 374 25.86 15.14 5.99
N SER A 375 24.98 14.25 6.43
CA SER A 375 23.65 14.61 6.89
C SER A 375 23.30 13.95 8.22
N LEU A 376 22.68 14.70 9.08
CA LEU A 376 22.14 14.28 10.36
C LEU A 376 20.63 14.42 10.29
N ARG A 377 19.88 13.34 10.54
CA ARG A 377 18.42 13.35 10.65
C ARG A 377 18.01 12.98 12.06
N TYR A 378 17.09 13.74 12.61
CA TYR A 378 16.44 13.48 13.87
C TYR A 378 14.95 13.24 13.62
N SER A 379 14.56 11.98 13.65
CA SER A 379 13.19 11.55 13.37
C SER A 379 12.33 11.61 14.63
N ASP A 380 11.05 11.95 14.46
CA ASP A 380 10.06 12.10 15.54
C ASP A 380 10.61 12.90 16.72
N MET A 381 11.09 14.10 16.43
CA MET A 381 11.84 14.98 17.32
C MET A 381 11.10 15.25 18.64
N PHE A 382 9.76 15.32 18.63
CA PHE A 382 8.92 15.55 19.81
C PHE A 382 8.32 14.27 20.40
N ARG A 383 8.66 13.07 19.85
CA ARG A 383 8.13 11.78 20.29
C ARG A 383 6.60 11.70 20.24
N THR A 384 6.02 12.34 19.26
CA THR A 384 4.56 12.41 19.06
C THR A 384 4.01 11.31 18.17
N MET A 385 4.85 10.56 17.44
CA MET A 385 4.46 9.49 16.55
C MET A 385 3.86 8.32 17.34
N LYS A 386 2.54 8.34 17.45
CA LYS A 386 1.73 7.29 18.06
C LYS A 386 0.55 7.03 17.16
N ARG A 387 0.27 5.77 16.88
CA ARG A 387 -1.00 5.35 16.28
C ARG A 387 -1.85 4.76 17.38
N LYS A 388 -3.01 5.33 17.57
CA LYS A 388 -4.01 4.81 18.46
C LYS A 388 -5.24 4.47 17.63
N SER A 389 -5.81 3.32 17.88
CA SER A 389 -7.08 2.91 17.31
C SER A 389 -7.95 2.29 18.37
N THR A 390 -9.23 2.54 18.28
CA THR A 390 -10.26 1.90 19.06
C THR A 390 -11.10 1.07 18.11
N THR A 391 -11.20 -0.22 18.35
CA THR A 391 -12.12 -1.11 17.64
C THR A 391 -13.35 -1.32 18.55
N ILE A 392 -14.52 -1.10 18.00
CA ILE A 392 -15.81 -1.23 18.69
C ILE A 392 -16.66 -2.19 17.84
N THR A 393 -17.10 -3.26 18.45
CA THR A 393 -18.04 -4.23 17.88
C THR A 393 -19.15 -4.48 18.89
N ASP A 394 -20.16 -5.25 18.49
CA ASP A 394 -21.24 -5.63 19.42
C ASP A 394 -20.72 -6.50 20.58
N ASP A 395 -19.61 -7.23 20.35
CA ASP A 395 -19.09 -8.23 21.28
C ASP A 395 -17.94 -7.73 22.16
N TYR A 396 -17.17 -6.72 21.70
CA TYR A 396 -15.99 -6.24 22.43
C TYR A 396 -15.56 -4.83 22.05
N ILE A 397 -14.77 -4.23 22.95
CA ILE A 397 -14.04 -2.97 22.70
C ILE A 397 -12.55 -3.22 22.86
N SER A 398 -11.75 -2.86 21.86
CA SER A 398 -10.29 -3.01 21.89
C SER A 398 -9.59 -1.67 21.70
N PHE A 399 -8.61 -1.39 22.56
CA PHE A 399 -7.76 -0.20 22.46
C PHE A 399 -6.36 -0.62 22.06
N GLN A 400 -5.92 -0.17 20.90
CA GLN A 400 -4.58 -0.45 20.41
C GLN A 400 -3.74 0.83 20.35
N THR A 401 -2.52 0.77 20.90
CA THR A 401 -1.53 1.84 20.79
C THR A 401 -0.24 1.28 20.23
N GLY A 402 0.15 1.76 19.07
CA GLY A 402 1.40 1.40 18.42
C GLY A 402 2.32 2.61 18.20
N ARG A 403 3.62 2.40 18.27
CA ARG A 403 4.63 3.37 17.82
C ARG A 403 5.38 2.74 16.66
N PRO A 404 5.01 3.07 15.40
CA PRO A 404 5.54 2.39 14.21
C PRO A 404 7.05 2.60 14.03
N TYR A 405 7.59 3.72 14.54
CA TYR A 405 9.01 4.02 14.46
C TYR A 405 9.56 4.46 15.82
N ARG A 406 10.81 4.14 16.05
CA ARG A 406 11.51 4.67 17.21
C ARG A 406 12.08 6.06 16.87
N ARG A 407 12.05 6.96 17.85
CA ARG A 407 12.83 8.18 17.81
C ARG A 407 14.29 7.83 17.50
N ALA A 408 14.83 8.35 16.40
CA ALA A 408 16.15 7.96 15.92
C ALA A 408 16.95 9.19 15.48
N ILE A 409 18.26 9.12 15.73
CA ILE A 409 19.24 10.03 15.15
C ILE A 409 20.03 9.20 14.14
N THR A 410 19.96 9.60 12.87
CA THR A 410 20.67 8.92 11.78
C THR A 410 21.73 9.84 11.21
N LEU A 411 22.98 9.39 11.20
CA LEU A 411 24.09 10.05 10.55
C LEU A 411 24.39 9.34 9.23
N ASN A 412 24.35 10.09 8.12
CA ASN A 412 24.65 9.56 6.81
C ASN A 412 25.81 10.33 6.17
N PHE A 413 26.84 9.61 5.73
CA PHE A 413 27.93 10.15 4.93
C PHE A 413 27.79 9.60 3.49
N SER A 414 27.72 10.51 2.52
CA SER A 414 27.66 10.17 1.10
C SER A 414 28.89 10.69 0.38
N TYR A 415 29.54 9.80 -0.38
CA TYR A 415 30.67 10.14 -1.24
C TYR A 415 30.43 9.62 -2.65
N ARG A 416 30.55 10.49 -3.65
CA ARG A 416 30.40 10.13 -5.06
C ARG A 416 31.76 9.86 -5.69
N PHE A 417 31.97 8.63 -6.14
CA PHE A 417 33.14 8.22 -6.90
C PHE A 417 32.95 8.51 -8.40
N GLY A 418 34.06 8.75 -9.11
CA GLY A 418 34.05 8.97 -10.54
C GLY A 418 34.00 10.42 -11.00
N ASN A 419 34.13 10.62 -12.31
CA ASN A 419 34.06 11.93 -12.94
C ASN A 419 32.62 12.20 -13.40
N ASN A 420 32.04 13.34 -13.04
CA ASN A 420 30.69 13.74 -13.46
C ASN A 420 30.64 14.31 -14.89
N ASP A 421 31.76 14.38 -15.59
CA ASP A 421 31.79 14.71 -17.02
C ASP A 421 31.37 13.47 -17.84
N VAL A 422 30.13 13.06 -17.70
CA VAL A 422 29.48 12.25 -18.70
C VAL A 422 29.25 13.18 -19.89
N ASN A 423 30.21 13.20 -20.83
CA ASN A 423 29.93 13.64 -22.19
C ASN A 423 28.56 13.09 -22.59
N LYS A 424 27.69 13.99 -23.02
CA LYS A 424 26.30 13.79 -23.44
C LYS A 424 26.12 12.70 -24.51
N ARG A 425 26.50 11.47 -24.24
CA ARG A 425 25.80 10.34 -24.80
C ARG A 425 24.49 10.26 -24.01
N ALA A 426 23.42 10.66 -24.67
CA ALA A 426 22.09 10.43 -24.21
C ALA A 426 21.96 8.94 -23.84
N VAL A 427 22.24 8.60 -22.61
CA VAL A 427 21.64 7.46 -21.96
C VAL A 427 20.17 7.84 -21.94
N LYS A 428 19.39 7.30 -22.91
CA LYS A 428 17.95 7.29 -22.79
C LYS A 428 17.69 6.71 -21.42
N SER A 429 17.33 7.58 -20.47
CA SER A 429 16.85 7.11 -19.18
C SER A 429 15.67 6.23 -19.55
N THR A 430 15.80 4.95 -19.34
CA THR A 430 14.63 4.11 -19.12
C THR A 430 13.97 4.71 -17.89
N LYS A 431 13.00 5.61 -18.09
CA LYS A 431 12.02 5.92 -17.07
C LYS A 431 11.57 4.55 -16.60
N ARG A 432 11.82 4.21 -15.33
CA ARG A 432 11.05 3.20 -14.64
C ARG A 432 9.60 3.66 -14.82
N LEU A 433 8.92 3.03 -15.75
CA LEU A 433 7.48 3.14 -15.83
C LEU A 433 7.02 2.44 -14.56
N ASP A 434 6.42 3.20 -13.68
CA ASP A 434 5.65 2.68 -12.58
C ASP A 434 4.69 1.65 -13.17
N ASP A 435 4.99 0.39 -12.96
CA ASP A 435 4.05 -0.68 -13.20
C ASP A 435 2.98 -0.47 -12.13
N GLY A 436 1.78 -0.13 -12.55
CA GLY A 436 0.63 0.19 -11.69
C GLY A 436 0.18 -0.93 -10.76
N SER A 437 1.07 -1.81 -10.34
CA SER A 437 0.93 -2.70 -9.20
C SER A 437 1.31 -1.93 -7.94
N GLY A 438 0.45 -0.99 -7.56
CA GLY A 438 0.48 -0.38 -6.23
C GLY A 438 0.13 -1.42 -5.18
N SER A 439 1.04 -2.35 -4.94
CA SER A 439 1.08 -3.04 -3.67
C SER A 439 1.52 -1.99 -2.65
N ASN A 440 0.56 -1.47 -1.89
CA ASN A 440 0.82 -0.74 -0.67
C ASN A 440 1.45 -1.68 0.36
N ASN A 441 2.68 -2.10 0.11
CA ASN A 441 3.55 -2.60 1.15
C ASN A 441 4.09 -1.41 1.95
N ALA A 442 3.20 -0.75 2.70
CA ALA A 442 3.56 -0.04 3.92
C ALA A 442 3.83 -1.10 5.00
N GLY A 443 4.92 -1.81 4.87
CA GLY A 443 5.33 -2.87 5.78
C GLY A 443 6.85 -3.00 5.76
N ALA A 444 7.49 -2.31 6.72
CA ALA A 444 8.76 -2.65 7.34
C ALA A 444 9.91 -3.03 6.37
N GLU A 445 10.60 -2.03 5.85
CA GLU A 445 12.05 -2.14 5.69
C GLU A 445 12.68 -2.11 7.09
N SER A 446 12.95 -3.28 7.63
CA SER A 446 13.94 -3.45 8.68
C SER A 446 15.29 -3.57 7.97
N GLU A 447 16.00 -2.47 7.82
CA GLU A 447 17.43 -2.51 7.63
C GLU A 447 18.09 -2.88 8.97
N ASP A 448 18.99 -3.86 8.92
CA ASP A 448 19.94 -4.25 9.97
C ASP A 448 20.83 -3.09 10.42
#